data_39043c83237ad3b49042f24a5d39ef25
#
_entry.id   39043c83237ad3b49042f24a5d39ef25
#
_cell.length_a   1.000
_cell.length_b   1.000
_cell.length_c   1.000
_cell.angle_alpha   90.00
_cell.angle_beta   90.00
_cell.angle_gamma   90.00
#
_symmetry.space_group_name_H-M   'P 1'
#
loop_
_entity.id
_entity.type
_entity.pdbx_description
1 polymer ?
#
loop_
_entity_poly.entity_id
_entity_poly.type
_entity_poly.pdbx_seq_one_letter_code
_entity_poly.pdbx_strand_id
1 'polypeptide(L)'
;MKKILLLSGLVGVILLSGCSTTKLLPKSEVYKGFYDEKPVAILIMPPINKTTNVEAKEFFHTTLNIPLSNAGYYVIPPFLSMEILKRESAYDAELFFNASLAKFGEVFGADLALFTVINKWEKASVLATITVEVEYIIKSVHTNETVYQRTGNITVNANTNYGQSGYAALIGMVASAIQTAVTDHAIVGAACNNVTLQDLPAGPYSPLNGKDGSQPAGKKDFKVSVNGSAKQVAKETAKWYSRYTGSR
;
A
#
# COMPACT_ATOMS: atom_id res chain seq x y z
N MET A 1 32.12 5.73 51.72
CA MET A 1 31.74 6.66 50.62
C MET A 1 32.19 6.20 49.24
N LYS A 2 33.42 5.69 49.03
CA LYS A 2 33.89 5.21 47.70
C LYS A 2 33.10 4.03 47.10
N LYS A 3 32.56 3.12 47.93
CA LYS A 3 31.79 1.94 47.45
C LYS A 3 30.35 2.32 46.97
N ILE A 4 29.77 3.39 47.50
CA ILE A 4 28.44 3.88 47.11
C ILE A 4 28.50 4.58 45.73
N LEU A 5 29.58 5.32 45.46
CA LEU A 5 29.84 5.95 44.16
C LEU A 5 30.05 4.95 43.02
N LEU A 6 30.67 3.79 43.28
CA LEU A 6 30.85 2.73 42.32
C LEU A 6 29.51 2.03 41.97
N LEU A 7 28.63 1.86 42.93
CA LEU A 7 27.31 1.26 42.72
C LEU A 7 26.37 2.18 41.92
N SER A 8 26.41 3.51 42.15
CA SER A 8 25.62 4.47 41.38
C SER A 8 26.10 4.59 39.92
N GLY A 9 27.36 4.44 39.63
CA GLY A 9 27.93 4.41 38.28
C GLY A 9 27.50 3.16 37.49
N LEU A 10 27.38 2.00 38.14
CA LEU A 10 26.96 0.74 37.50
C LEU A 10 25.48 0.74 37.14
N VAL A 11 24.63 1.33 37.98
CA VAL A 11 23.17 1.46 37.70
C VAL A 11 22.90 2.43 36.55
N GLY A 12 23.67 3.50 36.38
CA GLY A 12 23.58 4.45 35.29
C GLY A 12 23.86 3.86 33.90
N VAL A 13 24.78 2.89 33.82
CA VAL A 13 25.13 2.25 32.53
C VAL A 13 24.06 1.28 32.05
N ILE A 14 23.26 0.68 32.94
CA ILE A 14 22.20 -0.28 32.57
C ILE A 14 20.98 0.43 31.98
N LEU A 15 20.75 1.70 32.27
CA LEU A 15 19.59 2.46 31.75
C LEU A 15 19.77 2.98 30.31
N LEU A 16 20.95 2.87 29.70
CA LEU A 16 21.26 3.32 28.35
C LEU A 16 21.06 2.25 27.26
N SER A 17 20.65 1.02 27.62
CA SER A 17 20.57 -0.13 26.69
C SER A 17 19.20 -0.31 26.04
N GLY A 18 18.32 0.68 25.99
CA GLY A 18 16.89 0.55 25.67
C GLY A 18 16.39 1.18 24.37
N CYS A 19 17.22 1.41 23.35
CA CYS A 19 16.71 1.79 22.02
C CYS A 19 17.01 0.68 21.00
N SER A 20 16.22 -0.39 21.04
CA SER A 20 16.15 -1.35 19.94
C SER A 20 15.42 -0.70 18.76
N THR A 21 16.13 0.03 17.94
CA THR A 21 15.64 0.46 16.62
C THR A 21 15.53 -0.79 15.76
N THR A 22 14.33 -1.31 15.56
CA THR A 22 14.11 -2.43 14.63
C THR A 22 14.55 -1.98 13.24
N LYS A 23 15.74 -2.41 12.83
CA LYS A 23 16.28 -2.11 11.50
C LYS A 23 15.41 -2.80 10.47
N LEU A 24 14.76 -2.02 9.62
CA LEU A 24 13.98 -2.57 8.49
C LEU A 24 14.93 -3.26 7.52
N LEU A 25 14.53 -4.42 7.01
CA LEU A 25 15.27 -5.16 6.00
C LEU A 25 15.21 -4.45 4.64
N PRO A 26 16.20 -4.60 3.77
CA PRO A 26 16.17 -4.02 2.42
C PRO A 26 15.10 -4.69 1.54
N LYS A 27 14.58 -3.94 0.57
CA LYS A 27 13.55 -4.43 -0.36
C LYS A 27 13.99 -5.68 -1.11
N SER A 28 15.27 -5.76 -1.53
CA SER A 28 15.82 -6.92 -2.23
C SER A 28 15.80 -8.22 -1.41
N GLU A 29 15.77 -8.11 -0.10
CA GLU A 29 15.66 -9.25 0.80
C GLU A 29 14.21 -9.63 1.08
N VAL A 30 13.35 -8.62 1.34
CA VAL A 30 11.93 -8.84 1.66
C VAL A 30 11.12 -9.26 0.44
N TYR A 31 11.40 -8.67 -0.73
CA TYR A 31 10.68 -8.90 -1.98
C TYR A 31 11.55 -9.64 -3.02
N LYS A 32 12.29 -10.63 -2.57
CA LYS A 32 13.28 -11.36 -3.38
C LYS A 32 12.70 -11.84 -4.72
N GLY A 33 11.47 -12.37 -4.74
CA GLY A 33 10.82 -12.84 -5.96
C GLY A 33 10.71 -11.77 -7.06
N PHE A 34 10.45 -10.51 -6.71
CA PHE A 34 10.44 -9.41 -7.69
C PHE A 34 11.81 -9.17 -8.34
N TYR A 35 12.88 -9.23 -7.54
CA TYR A 35 14.24 -8.98 -8.05
C TYR A 35 14.78 -10.15 -8.85
N ASP A 36 14.38 -11.37 -8.52
CA ASP A 36 14.80 -12.59 -9.22
C ASP A 36 14.06 -12.76 -10.55
N GLU A 37 12.73 -12.61 -10.56
CA GLU A 37 11.88 -12.84 -11.74
C GLU A 37 11.83 -11.65 -12.70
N LYS A 38 12.09 -10.43 -12.20
CA LYS A 38 12.04 -9.16 -12.97
C LYS A 38 10.75 -9.01 -13.79
N PRO A 39 9.58 -9.10 -13.16
CA PRO A 39 8.31 -9.10 -13.85
C PRO A 39 8.04 -7.76 -14.55
N VAL A 40 7.30 -7.81 -15.65
CA VAL A 40 6.93 -6.65 -16.47
C VAL A 40 5.44 -6.34 -16.35
N ALA A 41 4.59 -7.35 -16.51
CA ALA A 41 3.14 -7.20 -16.65
C ALA A 41 2.38 -7.67 -15.42
N ILE A 42 1.45 -6.84 -14.92
CA ILE A 42 0.58 -7.15 -13.78
C ILE A 42 -0.87 -7.22 -14.23
N LEU A 43 -1.51 -8.36 -13.93
CA LEU A 43 -2.95 -8.54 -14.02
C LEU A 43 -3.60 -8.16 -12.68
N ILE A 44 -4.57 -7.27 -12.69
CA ILE A 44 -5.40 -6.96 -11.52
C ILE A 44 -6.57 -7.94 -11.50
N MET A 45 -6.61 -8.81 -10.48
CA MET A 45 -7.74 -9.72 -10.27
C MET A 45 -8.95 -8.97 -9.69
N PRO A 46 -10.17 -9.44 -9.91
CA PRO A 46 -11.36 -8.88 -9.26
C PRO A 46 -11.17 -8.86 -7.74
N PRO A 47 -11.45 -7.74 -7.05
CA PRO A 47 -11.29 -7.67 -5.60
C PRO A 47 -12.18 -8.66 -4.85
N ILE A 48 -11.62 -9.28 -3.82
CA ILE A 48 -12.34 -10.13 -2.87
C ILE A 48 -12.95 -9.21 -1.81
N ASN A 49 -14.28 -9.13 -1.78
CA ASN A 49 -14.99 -8.22 -0.87
C ASN A 49 -15.56 -8.99 0.33
N LYS A 50 -14.95 -8.80 1.51
CA LYS A 50 -15.43 -9.36 2.77
C LYS A 50 -16.37 -8.42 3.55
N THR A 51 -16.77 -7.31 2.93
CA THR A 51 -17.66 -6.32 3.56
C THR A 51 -19.10 -6.45 3.05
N THR A 52 -20.01 -5.78 3.70
CA THR A 52 -21.42 -5.71 3.28
C THR A 52 -21.68 -4.68 2.19
N ASN A 53 -20.68 -3.84 1.85
CA ASN A 53 -20.83 -2.83 0.80
C ASN A 53 -20.57 -3.44 -0.57
N VAL A 54 -21.62 -3.59 -1.36
CA VAL A 54 -21.55 -4.24 -2.68
C VAL A 54 -20.72 -3.44 -3.68
N GLU A 55 -20.76 -2.11 -3.60
CA GLU A 55 -20.07 -1.22 -4.54
C GLU A 55 -18.52 -1.19 -4.32
N ALA A 56 -18.05 -1.61 -3.16
CA ALA A 56 -16.63 -1.57 -2.81
C ALA A 56 -15.76 -2.30 -3.84
N LYS A 57 -16.24 -3.42 -4.39
CA LYS A 57 -15.51 -4.25 -5.37
C LYS A 57 -15.20 -3.48 -6.65
N GLU A 58 -16.18 -2.81 -7.23
CA GLU A 58 -16.03 -2.11 -8.52
C GLU A 58 -15.23 -0.82 -8.38
N PHE A 59 -15.55 0.01 -7.39
CA PHE A 59 -14.81 1.24 -7.14
C PHE A 59 -13.34 0.99 -6.84
N PHE A 60 -13.04 -0.04 -6.07
CA PHE A 60 -11.68 -0.34 -5.67
C PHE A 60 -10.81 -0.82 -6.84
N HIS A 61 -11.34 -1.67 -7.71
CA HIS A 61 -10.63 -2.23 -8.85
C HIS A 61 -10.07 -1.16 -9.80
N THR A 62 -10.86 -0.13 -10.09
CA THR A 62 -10.47 0.92 -11.04
C THR A 62 -9.34 1.82 -10.55
N THR A 63 -9.15 1.92 -9.25
CA THR A 63 -8.15 2.81 -8.62
C THR A 63 -6.76 2.19 -8.49
N LEU A 64 -6.60 0.90 -8.79
CA LEU A 64 -5.34 0.16 -8.66
C LEU A 64 -4.34 0.44 -9.80
N ASN A 65 -4.83 0.84 -10.97
CA ASN A 65 -4.00 1.07 -12.15
C ASN A 65 -2.90 2.13 -11.89
N ILE A 66 -3.27 3.25 -11.25
CA ILE A 66 -2.38 4.39 -11.04
C ILE A 66 -1.13 4.02 -10.22
N PRO A 67 -1.25 3.45 -9.00
CA PRO A 67 -0.09 3.13 -8.19
C PRO A 67 0.82 2.07 -8.82
N LEU A 68 0.27 1.10 -9.55
CA LEU A 68 1.06 0.07 -10.22
C LEU A 68 1.83 0.65 -11.42
N SER A 69 1.19 1.50 -12.22
CA SER A 69 1.85 2.20 -13.33
C SER A 69 2.94 3.16 -12.82
N ASN A 70 2.69 3.87 -11.72
CA ASN A 70 3.67 4.75 -11.07
C ASN A 70 4.87 3.97 -10.52
N ALA A 71 4.67 2.72 -10.07
CA ALA A 71 5.75 1.82 -9.68
C ALA A 71 6.58 1.33 -10.88
N GLY A 72 6.12 1.57 -12.12
CA GLY A 72 6.83 1.25 -13.36
C GLY A 72 6.49 -0.13 -13.93
N TYR A 73 5.29 -0.65 -13.69
CA TYR A 73 4.81 -1.90 -14.30
C TYR A 73 3.88 -1.62 -15.47
N TYR A 74 3.85 -2.55 -16.43
CA TYR A 74 2.78 -2.61 -17.42
C TYR A 74 1.54 -3.20 -16.75
N VAL A 75 0.50 -2.39 -16.61
CA VAL A 75 -0.77 -2.83 -16.04
C VAL A 75 -1.67 -3.29 -17.19
N ILE A 76 -2.05 -4.56 -17.20
CA ILE A 76 -3.03 -5.08 -18.16
C ILE A 76 -4.33 -4.29 -17.99
N PRO A 77 -4.90 -3.70 -19.06
CA PRO A 77 -6.03 -2.77 -18.95
C PRO A 77 -7.16 -3.34 -18.09
N PRO A 78 -7.47 -2.74 -16.91
CA PRO A 78 -8.36 -3.34 -15.93
C PRO A 78 -9.78 -3.57 -16.45
N PHE A 79 -10.28 -2.67 -17.30
CA PHE A 79 -11.61 -2.83 -17.89
C PHE A 79 -11.67 -4.06 -18.81
N LEU A 80 -10.67 -4.22 -19.70
CA LEU A 80 -10.64 -5.34 -20.64
C LEU A 80 -10.44 -6.67 -19.92
N SER A 81 -9.50 -6.74 -19.00
CA SER A 81 -9.24 -7.97 -18.24
C SER A 81 -10.46 -8.38 -17.42
N MET A 82 -11.16 -7.42 -16.79
CA MET A 82 -12.39 -7.68 -16.04
C MET A 82 -13.49 -8.28 -16.91
N GLU A 83 -13.69 -7.76 -18.14
CA GLU A 83 -14.68 -8.29 -19.06
C GLU A 83 -14.34 -9.72 -19.52
N ILE A 84 -13.07 -9.99 -19.78
CA ILE A 84 -12.63 -11.35 -20.12
C ILE A 84 -12.83 -12.29 -18.93
N LEU A 85 -12.41 -11.88 -17.73
CA LEU A 85 -12.57 -12.69 -16.51
C LEU A 85 -14.04 -13.00 -16.22
N LYS A 86 -14.95 -12.03 -16.43
CA LYS A 86 -16.40 -12.26 -16.31
C LYS A 86 -16.91 -13.31 -17.31
N ARG A 87 -16.50 -13.22 -18.56
CA ARG A 87 -16.90 -14.18 -19.62
C ARG A 87 -16.40 -15.60 -19.36
N GLU A 88 -15.19 -15.72 -18.85
CA GLU A 88 -14.54 -16.99 -18.53
C GLU A 88 -14.92 -17.55 -17.15
N SER A 89 -15.94 -16.99 -16.48
CA SER A 89 -16.37 -17.36 -15.13
C SER A 89 -15.27 -17.24 -14.06
N ALA A 90 -14.28 -16.37 -14.32
CA ALA A 90 -13.14 -16.12 -13.43
C ALA A 90 -13.30 -14.83 -12.62
N TYR A 91 -14.55 -14.36 -12.43
CA TYR A 91 -14.86 -13.15 -11.67
C TYR A 91 -14.69 -13.35 -10.16
N ASP A 92 -14.83 -14.56 -9.66
CA ASP A 92 -14.62 -14.91 -8.26
C ASP A 92 -13.15 -15.24 -8.02
N ALA A 93 -12.37 -14.20 -7.72
CA ALA A 93 -10.92 -14.32 -7.54
C ALA A 93 -10.51 -15.27 -6.40
N GLU A 94 -11.40 -15.51 -5.42
CA GLU A 94 -11.20 -16.48 -4.34
C GLU A 94 -10.86 -17.87 -4.86
N LEU A 95 -11.49 -18.29 -5.96
CA LEU A 95 -11.30 -19.63 -6.54
C LEU A 95 -9.87 -19.82 -7.07
N PHE A 96 -9.23 -18.73 -7.48
CA PHE A 96 -7.90 -18.75 -8.08
C PHE A 96 -6.78 -18.46 -7.08
N PHE A 97 -7.11 -18.04 -5.87
CA PHE A 97 -6.11 -17.66 -4.88
C PHE A 97 -5.12 -18.78 -4.55
N ASN A 98 -5.60 -20.02 -4.50
CA ASN A 98 -4.79 -21.23 -4.25
C ASN A 98 -4.64 -22.14 -5.49
N ALA A 99 -5.21 -21.73 -6.62
CA ALA A 99 -5.10 -22.48 -7.87
C ALA A 99 -3.85 -22.06 -8.68
N SER A 100 -3.52 -22.82 -9.72
CA SER A 100 -2.46 -22.44 -10.65
C SER A 100 -2.85 -21.19 -11.44
N LEU A 101 -1.95 -20.21 -11.48
CA LEU A 101 -2.13 -18.94 -12.19
C LEU A 101 -1.56 -18.99 -13.63
N ALA A 102 -0.95 -20.10 -14.06
CA ALA A 102 -0.30 -20.24 -15.36
C ALA A 102 -1.22 -19.84 -16.53
N LYS A 103 -2.54 -20.14 -16.42
CA LYS A 103 -3.53 -19.79 -17.44
C LYS A 103 -3.67 -18.28 -17.65
N PHE A 104 -3.48 -17.48 -16.61
CA PHE A 104 -3.50 -16.02 -16.73
C PHE A 104 -2.26 -15.49 -17.46
N GLY A 105 -1.11 -16.17 -17.32
CA GLY A 105 0.08 -15.88 -18.13
C GLY A 105 -0.17 -16.17 -19.61
N GLU A 106 -0.76 -17.32 -19.95
CA GLU A 106 -1.08 -17.70 -21.34
C GLU A 106 -2.09 -16.74 -21.99
N VAL A 107 -3.15 -16.36 -21.28
CA VAL A 107 -4.26 -15.56 -21.83
C VAL A 107 -3.94 -14.07 -21.88
N PHE A 108 -3.32 -13.54 -20.83
CA PHE A 108 -3.10 -12.11 -20.67
C PHE A 108 -1.65 -11.67 -20.90
N GLY A 109 -0.71 -12.59 -20.98
CA GLY A 109 0.72 -12.26 -20.96
C GLY A 109 1.17 -11.68 -19.61
N ALA A 110 0.50 -12.05 -18.52
CA ALA A 110 0.81 -11.55 -17.19
C ALA A 110 1.99 -12.31 -16.56
N ASP A 111 2.90 -11.57 -15.91
CA ASP A 111 3.94 -12.16 -15.06
C ASP A 111 3.47 -12.26 -13.61
N LEU A 112 2.65 -11.30 -13.20
CA LEU A 112 2.12 -11.17 -11.85
C LEU A 112 0.60 -11.06 -11.84
N ALA A 113 -0.02 -11.61 -10.79
CA ALA A 113 -1.44 -11.43 -10.49
C ALA A 113 -1.59 -10.73 -9.13
N LEU A 114 -2.23 -9.56 -9.12
CA LEU A 114 -2.56 -8.82 -7.90
C LEU A 114 -3.94 -9.23 -7.40
N PHE A 115 -4.00 -9.83 -6.24
CA PHE A 115 -5.22 -10.05 -5.45
C PHE A 115 -5.36 -8.97 -4.38
N THR A 116 -6.57 -8.46 -4.22
CA THR A 116 -6.90 -7.51 -3.16
C THR A 116 -8.07 -8.05 -2.35
N VAL A 117 -7.95 -8.00 -1.02
CA VAL A 117 -9.00 -8.43 -0.10
C VAL A 117 -9.47 -7.22 0.70
N ILE A 118 -10.69 -6.78 0.46
CA ILE A 118 -11.31 -5.64 1.16
C ILE A 118 -11.88 -6.17 2.48
N ASN A 119 -11.19 -5.90 3.59
CA ASN A 119 -11.57 -6.34 4.92
C ASN A 119 -12.50 -5.34 5.62
N LYS A 120 -12.31 -4.03 5.36
CA LYS A 120 -13.17 -2.96 5.91
C LYS A 120 -13.46 -1.91 4.86
N TRP A 121 -14.71 -1.48 4.84
CA TRP A 121 -15.24 -0.41 4.01
C TRP A 121 -16.36 0.26 4.78
N GLU A 122 -16.00 1.02 5.83
CA GLU A 122 -16.90 1.47 6.86
C GLU A 122 -17.01 3.00 6.89
N LYS A 123 -18.22 3.51 7.08
CA LYS A 123 -18.51 4.91 7.33
C LYS A 123 -19.28 5.06 8.64
N ALA A 124 -18.67 5.66 9.64
CA ALA A 124 -19.32 5.99 10.89
C ALA A 124 -19.75 7.46 10.87
N SER A 125 -21.00 7.70 10.48
CA SER A 125 -21.55 9.06 10.28
C SER A 125 -21.53 9.90 11.57
N VAL A 126 -21.79 9.29 12.72
CA VAL A 126 -21.77 9.97 14.05
C VAL A 126 -20.37 10.45 14.41
N LEU A 127 -19.35 9.68 14.08
CA LEU A 127 -17.95 10.01 14.35
C LEU A 127 -17.28 10.75 13.18
N ALA A 128 -18.01 10.96 12.09
CA ALA A 128 -17.49 11.50 10.82
C ALA A 128 -16.19 10.79 10.37
N THR A 129 -16.12 9.45 10.53
CA THR A 129 -14.96 8.66 10.15
C THR A 129 -15.27 7.75 8.97
N ILE A 130 -14.28 7.57 8.09
CA ILE A 130 -14.27 6.52 7.06
C ILE A 130 -13.05 5.65 7.30
N THR A 131 -13.25 4.34 7.36
CA THR A 131 -12.17 3.35 7.52
C THR A 131 -12.18 2.40 6.34
N VAL A 132 -11.03 2.29 5.69
CA VAL A 132 -10.74 1.32 4.62
C VAL A 132 -9.57 0.46 5.05
N GLU A 133 -9.75 -0.86 5.01
CA GLU A 133 -8.70 -1.84 5.26
C GLU A 133 -8.66 -2.84 4.11
N VAL A 134 -7.50 -2.93 3.47
CA VAL A 134 -7.28 -3.81 2.33
C VAL A 134 -5.97 -4.55 2.46
N GLU A 135 -6.00 -5.84 2.17
CA GLU A 135 -4.81 -6.67 2.01
C GLU A 135 -4.50 -6.80 0.51
N TYR A 136 -3.24 -6.59 0.18
CA TYR A 136 -2.68 -6.68 -1.17
C TYR A 136 -1.73 -7.86 -1.22
N ILE A 137 -1.99 -8.79 -2.15
CA ILE A 137 -1.20 -10.00 -2.32
C ILE A 137 -0.87 -10.10 -3.81
N ILE A 138 0.43 -10.05 -4.13
CA ILE A 138 0.88 -10.26 -5.51
C ILE A 138 1.56 -11.61 -5.57
N LYS A 139 1.11 -12.42 -6.53
CA LYS A 139 1.66 -13.74 -6.80
C LYS A 139 2.30 -13.78 -8.18
N SER A 140 3.40 -14.51 -8.28
CA SER A 140 3.98 -14.85 -9.57
C SER A 140 3.04 -15.80 -10.33
N VAL A 141 2.81 -15.51 -11.59
CA VAL A 141 2.02 -16.38 -12.47
C VAL A 141 2.80 -17.64 -12.86
N HIS A 142 4.14 -17.55 -12.85
CA HIS A 142 5.03 -18.65 -13.24
C HIS A 142 5.25 -19.66 -12.11
N THR A 143 5.52 -19.17 -10.90
CA THR A 143 5.84 -20.02 -9.73
C THR A 143 4.66 -20.23 -8.79
N ASN A 144 3.61 -19.44 -8.94
CA ASN A 144 2.45 -19.38 -8.03
C ASN A 144 2.79 -18.92 -6.60
N GLU A 145 4.02 -18.47 -6.37
CA GLU A 145 4.47 -17.97 -5.06
C GLU A 145 4.00 -16.54 -4.80
N THR A 146 3.81 -16.22 -3.53
CA THR A 146 3.54 -14.84 -3.11
C THR A 146 4.84 -14.05 -3.06
N VAL A 147 4.97 -13.06 -3.95
CA VAL A 147 6.15 -12.19 -4.05
C VAL A 147 5.98 -10.86 -3.31
N TYR A 148 4.75 -10.50 -2.96
CA TYR A 148 4.43 -9.30 -2.18
C TYR A 148 3.16 -9.53 -1.35
N GLN A 149 3.17 -9.06 -0.11
CA GLN A 149 1.99 -9.06 0.76
C GLN A 149 2.06 -7.89 1.74
N ARG A 150 1.04 -7.04 1.71
CA ARG A 150 0.88 -5.93 2.66
C ARG A 150 -0.58 -5.66 2.97
N THR A 151 -0.84 -5.26 4.21
CA THR A 151 -2.17 -4.80 4.64
C THR A 151 -2.10 -3.31 4.96
N GLY A 152 -2.95 -2.53 4.30
CA GLY A 152 -3.15 -1.10 4.56
C GLY A 152 -4.46 -0.86 5.28
N ASN A 153 -4.42 -0.12 6.39
CA ASN A 153 -5.60 0.35 7.10
C ASN A 153 -5.53 1.87 7.21
N ILE A 154 -6.47 2.55 6.56
CA ILE A 154 -6.57 4.02 6.59
C ILE A 154 -7.89 4.42 7.23
N THR A 155 -7.81 5.21 8.28
CA THR A 155 -8.96 5.85 8.92
C THR A 155 -8.86 7.35 8.75
N VAL A 156 -9.90 7.96 8.18
CA VAL A 156 -10.04 9.40 8.01
C VAL A 156 -11.09 9.92 8.98
N ASN A 157 -10.73 10.93 9.78
CA ASN A 157 -11.64 11.62 10.68
C ASN A 157 -11.78 13.07 10.25
N ALA A 158 -13.00 13.48 9.85
CA ALA A 158 -13.28 14.82 9.35
C ALA A 158 -13.40 15.89 10.47
N ASN A 159 -13.59 15.49 11.71
CA ASN A 159 -13.92 16.40 12.82
C ASN A 159 -12.73 16.82 13.69
N THR A 160 -11.51 16.33 13.45
CA THR A 160 -10.38 16.59 14.33
C THR A 160 -9.38 17.57 13.75
N ASN A 161 -9.08 18.63 14.51
CA ASN A 161 -7.99 19.57 14.29
C ASN A 161 -6.75 19.10 15.07
N TYR A 162 -5.99 18.13 14.57
CA TYR A 162 -4.75 17.73 15.24
C TYR A 162 -3.54 17.69 14.30
N GLY A 163 -2.43 18.19 14.83
CA GLY A 163 -1.16 18.30 14.14
C GLY A 163 -0.36 16.99 14.11
N GLN A 164 0.37 16.89 13.07
CA GLN A 164 1.63 16.18 12.84
C GLN A 164 1.81 14.74 13.34
N SER A 165 1.84 13.83 12.40
CA SER A 165 2.74 12.70 12.44
C SER A 165 3.49 12.59 11.10
N GLY A 166 4.72 12.07 11.10
CA GLY A 166 5.64 12.03 9.95
C GLY A 166 5.15 11.26 8.71
N TYR A 167 3.95 10.70 8.74
CA TYR A 167 3.25 10.11 7.59
C TYR A 167 2.41 11.12 6.79
N ALA A 168 2.30 12.37 7.24
CA ALA A 168 1.53 13.41 6.57
C ALA A 168 2.01 13.70 5.13
N ALA A 169 3.28 13.46 4.84
CA ALA A 169 3.83 13.62 3.48
C ALA A 169 3.30 12.55 2.50
N LEU A 170 3.05 11.33 2.96
CA LEU A 170 2.46 10.26 2.15
C LEU A 170 0.96 10.47 1.95
N ILE A 171 0.31 11.03 2.95
CA ILE A 171 -1.11 11.34 2.96
C ILE A 171 -1.43 12.60 2.15
N GLY A 172 -0.46 13.38 1.77
CA GLY A 172 -0.65 14.60 1.01
C GLY A 172 -1.30 14.41 -0.36
N MET A 173 -1.02 13.32 -1.06
CA MET A 173 -1.77 12.97 -2.28
C MET A 173 -3.22 12.57 -1.97
N VAL A 174 -3.43 11.97 -0.81
CA VAL A 174 -4.72 11.54 -0.30
C VAL A 174 -5.54 12.74 0.17
N ALA A 175 -4.91 13.72 0.74
CA ALA A 175 -5.60 14.81 1.40
C ALA A 175 -6.18 15.86 0.48
N SER A 176 -5.56 16.11 -0.69
CA SER A 176 -6.20 16.92 -1.72
C SER A 176 -7.48 16.26 -2.25
N ALA A 177 -7.50 14.92 -2.28
CA ALA A 177 -8.67 14.14 -2.60
C ALA A 177 -9.68 14.06 -1.44
N ILE A 178 -9.24 14.05 -0.19
CA ILE A 178 -10.10 13.99 1.01
C ILE A 178 -10.91 15.26 1.24
N GLN A 179 -10.48 16.43 0.72
CA GLN A 179 -11.24 17.68 0.88
C GLN A 179 -12.67 17.61 0.32
N THR A 180 -12.83 16.86 -0.75
CA THR A 180 -14.15 16.60 -1.37
C THR A 180 -14.78 15.29 -0.89
N ALA A 181 -14.01 14.45 -0.20
CA ALA A 181 -14.28 13.05 0.04
C ALA A 181 -14.78 12.69 1.44
N VAL A 182 -15.10 13.64 2.28
CA VAL A 182 -15.76 13.33 3.57
C VAL A 182 -17.04 12.50 3.36
N THR A 183 -17.43 12.33 2.11
CA THR A 183 -18.59 11.56 1.69
C THR A 183 -18.27 10.33 0.82
N ASP A 184 -17.03 10.18 0.28
CA ASP A 184 -16.77 9.15 -0.73
C ASP A 184 -15.68 8.15 -0.30
N HIS A 185 -16.08 6.90 -0.11
CA HIS A 185 -15.20 5.77 0.21
C HIS A 185 -14.18 5.48 -0.91
N ALA A 186 -14.53 5.75 -2.17
CA ALA A 186 -13.67 5.47 -3.32
C ALA A 186 -12.34 6.23 -3.22
N ILE A 187 -12.40 7.46 -2.72
CA ILE A 187 -11.21 8.30 -2.55
C ILE A 187 -10.32 7.78 -1.42
N VAL A 188 -10.90 7.33 -0.30
CA VAL A 188 -10.14 6.71 0.79
C VAL A 188 -9.54 5.38 0.32
N GLY A 189 -10.27 4.62 -0.51
CA GLY A 189 -9.79 3.40 -1.14
C GLY A 189 -8.59 3.65 -2.08
N ALA A 190 -8.71 4.65 -2.97
CA ALA A 190 -7.61 5.06 -3.85
C ALA A 190 -6.36 5.50 -3.06
N ALA A 191 -6.59 6.17 -1.95
CA ALA A 191 -5.55 6.54 -1.00
C ALA A 191 -4.86 5.33 -0.38
N CYS A 192 -5.64 4.35 0.05
CA CYS A 192 -5.13 3.10 0.60
C CYS A 192 -4.26 2.38 -0.43
N ASN A 193 -4.71 2.30 -1.68
CA ASN A 193 -3.94 1.72 -2.78
C ASN A 193 -2.59 2.43 -2.97
N ASN A 194 -2.61 3.75 -3.10
CA ASN A 194 -1.40 4.52 -3.33
C ASN A 194 -0.38 4.35 -2.21
N VAL A 195 -0.79 4.48 -0.96
CA VAL A 195 0.12 4.39 0.19
C VAL A 195 0.66 2.97 0.38
N THR A 196 -0.19 1.94 0.21
CA THR A 196 0.23 0.56 0.43
C THR A 196 1.17 0.08 -0.66
N LEU A 197 0.88 0.42 -1.92
CA LEU A 197 1.65 -0.03 -3.08
C LEU A 197 2.91 0.82 -3.37
N GLN A 198 3.14 1.93 -2.67
CA GLN A 198 4.39 2.70 -2.77
C GLN A 198 5.65 1.90 -2.39
N ASP A 199 5.48 0.83 -1.62
CA ASP A 199 6.59 -0.02 -1.21
C ASP A 199 6.97 -1.08 -2.24
N LEU A 200 6.22 -1.19 -3.34
CA LEU A 200 6.56 -2.10 -4.43
C LEU A 200 7.98 -1.86 -4.92
N PRO A 201 8.74 -2.92 -5.25
CA PRO A 201 9.97 -2.79 -6.01
C PRO A 201 9.73 -2.03 -7.31
N ALA A 202 10.72 -1.28 -7.76
CA ALA A 202 10.62 -0.51 -8.99
C ALA A 202 10.56 -1.42 -10.23
N GLY A 203 9.48 -1.34 -10.97
CA GLY A 203 9.25 -2.09 -12.20
C GLY A 203 10.14 -1.61 -13.36
N PRO A 204 10.12 -2.33 -14.50
CA PRO A 204 11.04 -2.10 -15.61
C PRO A 204 10.92 -0.71 -16.27
N TYR A 205 9.77 -0.07 -16.16
CA TYR A 205 9.54 1.28 -16.70
C TYR A 205 9.82 2.40 -15.69
N SER A 206 10.28 2.06 -14.49
CA SER A 206 10.67 3.03 -13.46
C SER A 206 12.13 3.46 -13.63
N PRO A 207 12.47 4.75 -13.45
CA PRO A 207 13.88 5.21 -13.42
C PRO A 207 14.69 4.65 -12.25
N LEU A 208 14.00 4.07 -11.25
CA LEU A 208 14.59 3.41 -10.08
C LEU A 208 14.76 1.90 -10.26
N ASN A 209 14.41 1.35 -11.42
CA ASN A 209 14.55 -0.09 -11.69
C ASN A 209 15.99 -0.58 -11.41
N GLY A 210 16.11 -1.62 -10.60
CA GLY A 210 17.39 -2.20 -10.17
C GLY A 210 18.22 -1.34 -9.19
N LYS A 211 17.71 -0.17 -8.75
CA LYS A 211 18.42 0.76 -7.86
C LYS A 211 17.80 0.88 -6.47
N ASP A 212 16.59 0.39 -6.28
CA ASP A 212 15.83 0.52 -5.03
C ASP A 212 16.01 -0.64 -4.07
N GLY A 213 16.74 -1.70 -4.45
CA GLY A 213 16.89 -2.91 -3.65
C GLY A 213 17.50 -2.71 -2.25
N SER A 214 18.37 -1.71 -2.08
CA SER A 214 18.96 -1.36 -0.78
C SER A 214 18.06 -0.47 0.09
N GLN A 215 16.96 0.04 -0.44
CA GLN A 215 16.01 0.82 0.34
C GLN A 215 15.33 -0.05 1.39
N PRO A 216 15.01 0.49 2.59
CA PRO A 216 14.29 -0.26 3.60
C PRO A 216 12.88 -0.60 3.10
N ALA A 217 12.48 -1.86 3.25
CA ALA A 217 11.12 -2.29 2.99
C ALA A 217 10.15 -1.73 4.04
N GLY A 218 8.92 -1.44 3.64
CA GLY A 218 7.87 -1.02 4.54
C GLY A 218 7.39 -2.16 5.46
N LYS A 219 6.67 -1.79 6.51
CA LYS A 219 6.03 -2.78 7.39
C LYS A 219 4.93 -3.54 6.64
N LYS A 220 4.82 -4.84 6.87
CA LYS A 220 3.79 -5.69 6.27
C LYS A 220 2.38 -5.17 6.60
N ASP A 221 2.15 -4.80 7.86
CA ASP A 221 0.91 -4.21 8.32
C ASP A 221 1.16 -2.76 8.72
N PHE A 222 0.42 -1.83 8.14
CA PHE A 222 0.51 -0.44 8.56
C PHE A 222 -0.87 0.16 8.77
N LYS A 223 -0.96 1.04 9.77
CA LYS A 223 -2.18 1.77 10.11
C LYS A 223 -1.89 3.26 10.05
N VAL A 224 -2.74 3.97 9.35
CA VAL A 224 -2.65 5.42 9.23
C VAL A 224 -3.98 6.03 9.62
N SER A 225 -3.95 6.94 10.59
CA SER A 225 -5.09 7.76 10.95
C SER A 225 -4.83 9.19 10.47
N VAL A 226 -5.72 9.70 9.63
CA VAL A 226 -5.66 11.06 9.11
C VAL A 226 -6.63 11.92 9.92
N ASN A 227 -6.05 12.77 10.77
CA ASN A 227 -6.81 13.73 11.55
C ASN A 227 -6.42 15.12 11.07
N GLY A 228 -7.37 15.94 10.60
CA GLY A 228 -7.06 17.33 10.32
C GLY A 228 -7.80 18.00 9.18
N SER A 229 -7.77 19.34 9.20
CA SER A 229 -8.36 20.15 8.13
C SER A 229 -7.52 20.07 6.86
N ALA A 230 -8.21 20.04 5.74
CA ALA A 230 -7.69 19.98 4.41
C ALA A 230 -6.58 21.00 4.05
N LYS A 231 -6.57 22.19 4.65
CA LYS A 231 -5.53 23.22 4.39
C LYS A 231 -4.12 22.81 4.84
N GLN A 232 -4.01 22.08 5.94
CA GLN A 232 -2.71 21.72 6.50
C GLN A 232 -2.05 20.59 5.70
N VAL A 233 -2.88 19.69 5.20
CA VAL A 233 -2.47 18.56 4.36
C VAL A 233 -2.03 19.01 2.99
N ALA A 234 -2.73 19.95 2.34
CA ALA A 234 -2.34 20.53 1.06
C ALA A 234 -0.95 21.21 1.11
N LYS A 235 -0.63 21.86 2.23
CA LYS A 235 0.67 22.53 2.43
C LYS A 235 1.84 21.53 2.53
N GLU A 236 1.64 20.40 3.20
CA GLU A 236 2.66 19.36 3.31
C GLU A 236 2.82 18.58 2.00
N THR A 237 1.76 18.41 1.21
CA THR A 237 1.80 17.81 -0.13
C THR A 237 2.63 18.64 -1.10
N ALA A 238 2.40 19.95 -1.13
CA ALA A 238 3.17 20.86 -1.98
C ALA A 238 4.68 20.82 -1.64
N LYS A 239 5.01 20.72 -0.35
CA LYS A 239 6.38 20.61 0.15
C LYS A 239 7.04 19.29 -0.22
N TRP A 240 6.28 18.18 -0.23
CA TRP A 240 6.76 16.88 -0.67
C TRP A 240 7.00 16.86 -2.19
N TYR A 241 6.05 17.36 -2.98
CA TYR A 241 6.15 17.43 -4.44
C TYR A 241 7.37 18.24 -4.86
N SER A 242 7.65 19.39 -4.23
CA SER A 242 8.82 20.23 -4.52
C SER A 242 10.16 19.53 -4.24
N ARG A 243 10.21 18.63 -3.26
CA ARG A 243 11.42 17.84 -2.97
C ARG A 243 11.67 16.72 -3.99
N TYR A 244 10.60 16.13 -4.55
CA TYR A 244 10.70 15.01 -5.49
C TYR A 244 10.84 15.45 -6.94
N THR A 245 10.23 16.56 -7.32
CA THR A 245 10.26 17.04 -8.71
C THR A 245 11.45 17.95 -9.02
N GLY A 246 12.25 18.30 -8.02
CA GLY A 246 13.44 19.13 -8.22
C GLY A 246 13.14 20.52 -8.81
N SER A 247 11.89 21.01 -8.74
CA SER A 247 11.54 22.35 -9.16
C SER A 247 12.19 23.35 -8.20
N ARG A 248 13.29 23.93 -8.65
CA ARG A 248 13.89 25.13 -8.09
C ARG A 248 13.04 26.35 -8.47
#